data_72b8acc1b9e02f68ee3eeff76e32fc43
#
_entry.id   72b8acc1b9e02f68ee3eeff76e32fc43
#
_cell.length_a   1.000
_cell.length_b   1.000
_cell.length_c   1.000
_cell.angle_alpha   90.00
_cell.angle_beta   90.00
_cell.angle_gamma   90.00
#
_symmetry.space_group_name_H-M   'P 1'
#
loop_
_entity.id
_entity.type
_entity.pdbx_description
1 polymer ?
#
loop_
_entity_poly.entity_id
_entity_poly.type
_entity_poly.pdbx_seq_one_letter_code
_entity_poly.pdbx_strand_id
1 'polypeptide(L)'
;MPGTIDAIDAALERGQTIDITTMGRRSGKPRRIEIVFHNIEGRIYISGIPRPQKRDWLLNLEADPRFTFHLKGRTHADLAATARIIDEEAERRRILPHVARAWRRNDLDAMVRYSPLIEVLLDR
;
A
#
# COMPACT_ATOMS: atom_id res chain seq x y z
N MET A 1 26.59 -8.48 -9.36
CA MET A 1 26.38 -9.56 -8.41
C MET A 1 25.01 -9.44 -7.75
N PRO A 2 24.10 -10.34 -8.03
CA PRO A 2 22.82 -10.27 -7.38
C PRO A 2 22.95 -10.70 -5.92
N GLY A 3 22.42 -9.92 -5.03
CA GLY A 3 22.31 -10.23 -3.64
C GLY A 3 20.89 -10.13 -3.18
N THR A 4 20.65 -10.27 -1.88
CA THR A 4 19.32 -10.14 -1.31
C THR A 4 18.71 -8.78 -1.62
N ILE A 5 19.53 -7.71 -1.62
CA ILE A 5 19.07 -6.35 -1.93
C ILE A 5 18.55 -6.29 -3.36
N ASP A 6 19.28 -6.89 -4.31
CA ASP A 6 18.85 -6.89 -5.71
C ASP A 6 17.55 -7.67 -5.89
N ALA A 7 17.38 -8.78 -5.18
CA ALA A 7 16.16 -9.58 -5.23
C ALA A 7 14.97 -8.79 -4.66
N ILE A 8 15.18 -8.06 -3.56
CA ILE A 8 14.13 -7.21 -2.99
C ILE A 8 13.77 -6.10 -3.94
N ASP A 9 14.77 -5.40 -4.51
CA ASP A 9 14.53 -4.32 -5.45
C ASP A 9 13.75 -4.82 -6.66
N ALA A 10 14.12 -5.98 -7.20
CA ALA A 10 13.41 -6.58 -8.33
C ALA A 10 11.96 -6.90 -7.96
N ALA A 11 11.73 -7.41 -6.76
CA ALA A 11 10.38 -7.71 -6.29
C ALA A 11 9.53 -6.45 -6.15
N LEU A 12 10.13 -5.32 -5.79
CA LEU A 12 9.42 -4.06 -5.61
C LEU A 12 9.12 -3.34 -6.92
N GLU A 13 9.73 -3.73 -8.03
CA GLU A 13 9.49 -3.08 -9.32
C GLU A 13 8.08 -3.33 -9.85
N ARG A 14 7.46 -4.43 -9.45
CA ARG A 14 6.13 -4.82 -9.94
C ARG A 14 5.15 -4.88 -8.79
N GLY A 15 3.98 -4.29 -8.99
CA GLY A 15 2.88 -4.46 -8.07
C GLY A 15 2.52 -5.93 -7.95
N GLN A 16 2.27 -6.37 -6.72
CA GLN A 16 1.92 -7.77 -6.46
C GLN A 16 1.20 -7.88 -5.11
N THR A 17 0.72 -9.08 -4.85
CA THR A 17 0.11 -9.40 -3.56
C THR A 17 1.18 -9.55 -2.49
N ILE A 18 0.95 -8.89 -1.38
CA ILE A 18 1.82 -8.92 -0.21
C ILE A 18 0.97 -9.08 1.05
N ASP A 19 1.61 -9.17 2.20
CA ASP A 19 0.94 -8.93 3.46
C ASP A 19 1.46 -7.64 4.07
N ILE A 20 0.63 -7.00 4.89
CA ILE A 20 1.09 -5.92 5.76
C ILE A 20 0.65 -6.25 7.19
N THR A 21 1.46 -5.83 8.16
CA THR A 21 1.11 -5.92 9.58
C THR A 21 1.02 -4.51 10.13
N THR A 22 -0.17 -4.12 10.57
CA THR A 22 -0.41 -2.84 11.24
C THR A 22 -0.69 -3.10 12.71
N MET A 23 -0.55 -2.05 13.52
CA MET A 23 -0.89 -2.14 14.93
C MET A 23 -2.37 -1.81 15.13
N GLY A 24 -3.12 -2.73 15.70
CA GLY A 24 -4.53 -2.50 15.97
C GLY A 24 -4.71 -1.29 16.89
N ARG A 25 -5.42 -0.27 16.41
CA ARG A 25 -5.56 1.00 17.12
C ARG A 25 -6.31 0.88 18.44
N ARG A 26 -7.09 -0.17 18.60
CA ARG A 26 -7.87 -0.42 19.83
C ARG A 26 -7.25 -1.52 20.69
N SER A 27 -6.80 -2.60 20.04
CA SER A 27 -6.27 -3.75 20.77
C SER A 27 -4.80 -3.60 21.14
N GLY A 28 -4.04 -2.78 20.41
CA GLY A 28 -2.60 -2.72 20.55
C GLY A 28 -1.88 -3.96 20.06
N LYS A 29 -2.59 -4.85 19.35
CA LYS A 29 -2.02 -6.11 18.85
C LYS A 29 -1.77 -6.04 17.36
N PRO A 30 -0.74 -6.75 16.87
CA PRO A 30 -0.48 -6.79 15.43
C PRO A 30 -1.67 -7.37 14.65
N ARG A 31 -1.95 -6.76 13.50
CA ARG A 31 -3.00 -7.20 12.57
C ARG A 31 -2.36 -7.40 11.21
N ARG A 32 -2.33 -8.64 10.74
CA ARG A 32 -1.75 -8.99 9.45
C ARG A 32 -2.85 -9.27 8.45
N ILE A 33 -2.75 -8.64 7.28
CA ILE A 33 -3.71 -8.83 6.19
C ILE A 33 -2.99 -8.98 4.87
N GLU A 34 -3.67 -9.60 3.91
CA GLU A 34 -3.20 -9.68 2.53
C GLU A 34 -3.72 -8.48 1.75
N ILE A 35 -2.87 -7.89 0.92
CA ILE A 35 -3.22 -6.70 0.16
C ILE A 35 -2.33 -6.63 -1.08
N VAL A 36 -2.69 -5.77 -2.03
CA VAL A 36 -1.90 -5.56 -3.25
C VAL A 36 -1.21 -4.21 -3.17
N PHE A 37 0.07 -4.18 -3.54
CA PHE A 37 0.75 -2.90 -3.73
C PHE A 37 0.93 -2.61 -5.22
N HIS A 38 1.13 -1.34 -5.53
CA HIS A 38 1.37 -0.85 -6.87
C HIS A 38 2.70 -0.11 -6.90
N ASN A 39 3.47 -0.31 -7.96
CA ASN A 39 4.64 0.52 -8.23
C ASN A 39 4.27 1.47 -9.35
N ILE A 40 4.27 2.77 -9.05
CA ILE A 40 3.91 3.81 -10.00
C ILE A 40 5.08 4.78 -10.07
N GLU A 41 5.77 4.78 -11.20
CA GLU A 41 6.92 5.66 -11.42
C GLU A 41 7.99 5.52 -10.33
N GLY A 42 8.22 4.29 -9.86
CA GLY A 42 9.23 3.98 -8.87
C GLY A 42 8.80 4.17 -7.43
N ARG A 43 7.57 4.62 -7.19
CA ARG A 43 7.02 4.77 -5.83
C ARG A 43 6.00 3.68 -5.55
N ILE A 44 5.91 3.30 -4.30
CA ILE A 44 5.06 2.19 -3.87
C ILE A 44 3.80 2.73 -3.22
N TYR A 45 2.65 2.25 -3.68
CA TYR A 45 1.34 2.67 -3.16
C TYR A 45 0.49 1.46 -2.83
N ILE A 46 -0.38 1.62 -1.85
CA ILE A 46 -1.43 0.67 -1.53
C ILE A 46 -2.76 1.41 -1.62
N SER A 47 -3.74 0.76 -2.25
CA SER A 47 -5.06 1.33 -2.42
C SER A 47 -6.11 0.24 -2.20
N GLY A 48 -7.33 0.48 -2.63
CA GLY A 48 -8.43 -0.47 -2.52
C GLY A 48 -9.63 0.01 -3.31
N ILE A 49 -10.61 -0.86 -3.45
CA ILE A 49 -11.85 -0.48 -4.12
C ILE A 49 -12.54 0.63 -3.32
N PRO A 50 -13.28 1.53 -3.99
CA PRO A 50 -13.94 2.63 -3.28
C PRO A 50 -15.08 2.13 -2.41
N ARG A 51 -15.10 2.56 -1.15
CA ARG A 51 -16.18 2.30 -0.21
C ARG A 51 -16.34 3.50 0.72
N PRO A 52 -17.57 3.85 1.12
CA PRO A 52 -17.78 4.98 2.03
C PRO A 52 -17.08 4.82 3.38
N GLN A 53 -17.03 3.58 3.89
CA GLN A 53 -16.38 3.32 5.18
C GLN A 53 -14.88 3.05 4.99
N LYS A 54 -14.06 3.67 5.83
CA LYS A 54 -12.64 3.40 5.83
C LYS A 54 -12.36 2.00 6.37
N ARG A 55 -11.36 1.37 5.78
CA ARG A 55 -10.90 0.04 6.19
C ARG A 55 -10.14 0.11 7.50
N ASP A 56 -10.19 -0.98 8.27
CA ASP A 56 -9.48 -1.04 9.55
C ASP A 56 -8.00 -0.80 9.41
N TRP A 57 -7.35 -1.36 8.38
CA TRP A 57 -5.92 -1.17 8.21
C TRP A 57 -5.55 0.31 7.96
N LEU A 58 -6.42 1.02 7.26
CA LEU A 58 -6.19 2.45 7.03
C LEU A 58 -6.35 3.25 8.32
N LEU A 59 -7.40 2.95 9.09
CA LEU A 59 -7.61 3.59 10.38
C LEU A 59 -6.47 3.28 11.35
N ASN A 60 -5.96 2.05 11.34
CA ASN A 60 -4.79 1.70 12.13
C ASN A 60 -3.58 2.53 11.75
N LEU A 61 -3.35 2.75 10.45
CA LEU A 61 -2.22 3.56 9.97
C LEU A 61 -2.41 5.05 10.22
N GLU A 62 -3.66 5.52 10.25
CA GLU A 62 -3.91 6.90 10.69
C GLU A 62 -3.53 7.11 12.15
N ALA A 63 -3.72 6.08 12.97
CA ALA A 63 -3.37 6.13 14.39
C ALA A 63 -1.87 5.91 14.62
N ASP A 64 -1.26 4.98 13.89
CA ASP A 64 0.18 4.72 13.94
C ASP A 64 0.65 4.36 12.53
N PRO A 65 1.38 5.24 11.86
CA PRO A 65 1.75 5.02 10.46
C PRO A 65 2.83 3.98 10.24
N ARG A 66 3.47 3.48 11.28
CA ARG A 66 4.50 2.46 11.15
C ARG A 66 3.86 1.10 10.94
N PHE A 67 4.42 0.33 10.04
CA PHE A 67 3.92 -1.02 9.76
C PHE A 67 5.03 -1.89 9.17
N THR A 68 4.73 -3.17 8.98
CA THR A 68 5.65 -4.09 8.33
C THR A 68 5.08 -4.47 6.97
N PHE A 69 5.91 -4.35 5.96
CA PHE A 69 5.61 -4.70 4.57
C PHE A 69 6.24 -6.07 4.30
N HIS A 70 5.42 -7.08 4.05
CA HIS A 70 5.90 -8.45 3.88
C HIS A 70 5.85 -8.86 2.41
N LEU A 71 7.01 -8.90 1.77
CA LEU A 71 7.10 -9.56 0.48
C LEU A 71 6.91 -11.06 0.68
N LYS A 72 6.06 -11.65 -0.19
CA LYS A 72 5.80 -13.08 -0.13
C LYS A 72 5.67 -13.63 -1.53
N GLY A 73 6.13 -14.20 -2.18
CA GLY A 73 6.11 -14.72 -3.52
C GLY A 73 7.45 -15.40 -3.74
N ARG A 74 8.09 -15.02 -4.79
CA ARG A 74 9.40 -15.56 -5.11
C ARG A 74 10.46 -15.08 -4.13
N THR A 75 10.33 -13.84 -3.68
CA THR A 75 11.24 -13.25 -2.69
C THR A 75 10.47 -12.99 -1.41
N HIS A 76 10.98 -13.47 -0.28
CA HIS A 76 10.41 -13.25 1.05
C HIS A 76 11.26 -12.24 1.80
N ALA A 77 10.63 -11.20 2.33
CA ALA A 77 11.32 -10.22 3.16
C ALA A 77 10.28 -9.45 4.00
N ASP A 78 10.65 -9.17 5.24
CA ASP A 78 9.87 -8.31 6.13
C ASP A 78 10.58 -6.97 6.20
N LEU A 79 9.91 -5.92 5.72
CA LEU A 79 10.50 -4.60 5.59
C LEU A 79 9.76 -3.61 6.48
N ALA A 80 10.51 -2.89 7.31
CA ALA A 80 9.93 -1.81 8.09
C ALA A 80 9.48 -0.69 7.15
N ALA A 81 8.30 -0.14 7.41
CA ALA A 81 7.70 0.86 6.53
C ALA A 81 6.93 1.90 7.34
N THR A 82 6.73 3.05 6.72
CA THR A 82 5.86 4.11 7.22
C THR A 82 4.88 4.47 6.14
N ALA A 83 3.61 4.63 6.52
CA ALA A 83 2.56 5.01 5.59
C ALA A 83 2.47 6.54 5.52
N ARG A 84 2.43 7.07 4.30
CA ARG A 84 2.05 8.45 4.06
C ARG A 84 0.64 8.43 3.49
N ILE A 85 -0.33 8.85 4.29
CA ILE A 85 -1.73 8.84 3.88
C ILE A 85 -1.94 9.97 2.88
N ILE A 86 -2.58 9.66 1.76
CA ILE A 86 -2.78 10.63 0.67
C ILE A 86 -4.24 11.04 0.66
N ASP A 87 -4.50 12.24 1.18
CA ASP A 87 -5.83 12.81 1.30
C ASP A 87 -6.09 13.95 0.31
N GLU A 88 -5.04 14.59 -0.19
CA GLU A 88 -5.21 15.74 -1.08
C GLU A 88 -5.78 15.29 -2.43
N GLU A 89 -6.85 15.93 -2.87
CA GLU A 89 -7.56 15.54 -4.07
C GLU A 89 -6.66 15.58 -5.31
N ALA A 90 -5.85 16.61 -5.46
CA ALA A 90 -4.98 16.74 -6.63
C ALA A 90 -3.99 15.58 -6.73
N GLU A 91 -3.40 15.18 -5.61
CA GLU A 91 -2.48 14.05 -5.58
C GLU A 91 -3.22 12.74 -5.86
N ARG A 92 -4.39 12.56 -5.28
CA ARG A 92 -5.22 11.37 -5.52
C ARG A 92 -5.60 11.26 -6.99
N ARG A 93 -5.95 12.38 -7.62
CA ARG A 93 -6.29 12.39 -9.06
C ARG A 93 -5.09 12.13 -9.95
N ARG A 94 -3.88 12.35 -9.46
CA ARG A 94 -2.66 12.03 -10.21
C ARG A 94 -2.30 10.55 -10.11
N ILE A 95 -2.55 9.93 -8.96
CA ILE A 95 -2.12 8.56 -8.67
C ILE A 95 -3.19 7.52 -9.02
N LEU A 96 -4.43 7.75 -8.61
CA LEU A 96 -5.50 6.75 -8.76
C LEU A 96 -5.83 6.34 -10.20
N PRO A 97 -5.61 7.17 -11.23
CA PRO A 97 -5.78 6.68 -12.60
C PRO A 97 -4.89 5.47 -12.93
N HIS A 98 -3.69 5.41 -12.36
CA HIS A 98 -2.80 4.25 -12.55
C HIS A 98 -3.40 3.00 -11.91
N VAL A 99 -3.96 3.13 -10.69
CA VAL A 99 -4.61 2.02 -9.99
C VAL A 99 -5.85 1.57 -10.75
N ALA A 100 -6.68 2.53 -11.19
CA ALA A 100 -7.89 2.23 -11.96
C ALA A 100 -7.54 1.45 -13.23
N ARG A 101 -6.48 1.86 -13.92
CA ARG A 101 -6.04 1.17 -15.13
C ARG A 101 -5.59 -0.25 -14.83
N ALA A 102 -4.82 -0.44 -13.76
CA ALA A 102 -4.34 -1.75 -13.37
C ALA A 102 -5.48 -2.71 -13.05
N TRP A 103 -6.55 -2.20 -12.45
CA TRP A 103 -7.73 -2.97 -12.07
C TRP A 103 -8.85 -2.92 -13.09
N ARG A 104 -8.65 -2.25 -14.22
CA ARG A 104 -9.64 -2.10 -15.30
C ARG A 104 -10.95 -1.52 -14.78
N ARG A 105 -10.84 -0.50 -13.92
CA ARG A 105 -12.00 0.19 -13.37
C ARG A 105 -12.26 1.48 -14.15
N ASN A 106 -13.53 1.86 -14.22
CA ASN A 106 -13.96 3.08 -14.90
C ASN A 106 -14.68 4.05 -13.96
N ASP A 107 -14.58 3.84 -12.66
CA ASP A 107 -15.23 4.66 -11.64
C ASP A 107 -14.22 5.54 -10.91
N LEU A 108 -13.38 6.24 -11.66
CA LEU A 108 -12.28 7.02 -11.09
C LEU A 108 -12.77 8.07 -10.09
N ASP A 109 -13.89 8.74 -10.36
CA ASP A 109 -14.39 9.75 -9.42
C ASP A 109 -14.73 9.13 -8.06
N ALA A 110 -15.33 7.95 -8.06
CA ALA A 110 -15.61 7.23 -6.83
C ALA A 110 -14.30 6.82 -6.11
N MET A 111 -13.29 6.41 -6.87
CA MET A 111 -11.99 6.06 -6.30
C MET A 111 -11.33 7.28 -5.67
N VAL A 112 -11.35 8.42 -6.34
CA VAL A 112 -10.78 9.65 -5.78
C VAL A 112 -11.46 10.02 -4.47
N ARG A 113 -12.77 9.79 -4.39
CA ARG A 113 -13.55 10.16 -3.20
C ARG A 113 -13.43 9.14 -2.08
N TYR A 114 -13.39 7.85 -2.38
CA TYR A 114 -13.60 6.81 -1.38
C TYR A 114 -12.51 5.75 -1.28
N SER A 115 -11.65 5.59 -2.28
CA SER A 115 -10.60 4.57 -2.19
C SER A 115 -9.57 4.94 -1.13
N PRO A 116 -9.10 3.96 -0.34
CA PRO A 116 -7.93 4.21 0.50
C PRO A 116 -6.73 4.46 -0.40
N LEU A 117 -5.79 5.27 0.06
CA LEU A 117 -4.56 5.49 -0.69
C LEU A 117 -3.45 5.90 0.25
N ILE A 118 -2.39 5.11 0.27
CA ILE A 118 -1.17 5.45 1.00
C ILE A 118 0.03 5.28 0.08
N GLU A 119 1.05 6.07 0.31
CA GLU A 119 2.40 5.78 -0.19
C GLU A 119 3.15 5.02 0.88
N VAL A 120 3.87 3.99 0.46
CA VAL A 120 4.70 3.17 1.35
C VAL A 120 6.12 3.71 1.32
N LEU A 121 6.60 4.17 2.46
CA LEU A 121 7.96 4.65 2.62
C LEU A 121 8.75 3.56 3.34
N LEU A 122 9.57 2.84 2.58
CA LEU A 122 10.36 1.74 3.14
C LEU A 122 11.57 2.30 3.87
N ASP A 123 11.82 1.75 5.05
CA ASP A 123 12.98 2.08 5.86
C ASP A 123 14.14 1.17 5.42
N ARG A 124 14.97 1.72 4.48
CA ARG A 124 16.05 0.94 3.85
C ARG A 124 17.34 1.72 3.78
#